data_85813e70f699ab4d37cb4fb1ad8b1a3c
#
_entry.id   85813e70f699ab4d37cb4fb1ad8b1a3c
#
_cell.length_a   1.000
_cell.length_b   1.000
_cell.length_c   1.000
_cell.angle_alpha   90.00
_cell.angle_beta   90.00
_cell.angle_gamma   90.00
#
_symmetry.space_group_name_H-M   'P 1'
#
loop_
_entity.id
_entity.type
_entity.pdbx_description
1 polymer ?
#
loop_
_entity_poly.entity_id
_entity_poly.type
_entity_poly.pdbx_seq_one_letter_code
_entity_poly.pdbx_strand_id
1 'polypeptide(L)'
;MKKLVWLSFLIIALIAFDGSAQQLRDVARQVDASVVVIKTVEKNLLVAPQSMFVSSPGSGSGVLISSDGQVLTAAHVVQAADKLEVEFSDGQVVPAKVTASVPGADLAMLKLDWVPYNAKPAKLGDSDKMQVGDDVFIIGAPYAMGHSLSAGGELLAATLFSPWATSR
;
A
#
# COMPACT_ATOMS: atom_id res chain seq x y z
N MET A 1 -0.18 53.65 7.38
CA MET A 1 -0.53 52.59 8.36
C MET A 1 -1.39 51.50 7.75
N LYS A 2 -2.46 51.78 6.97
CA LYS A 2 -3.33 50.75 6.37
C LYS A 2 -2.61 49.81 5.40
N LYS A 3 -1.65 50.29 4.59
CA LYS A 3 -0.88 49.44 3.64
C LYS A 3 0.06 48.47 4.33
N LEU A 4 0.57 48.78 5.52
CA LEU A 4 1.48 47.91 6.30
C LEU A 4 0.71 46.73 6.91
N VAL A 5 -0.54 46.96 7.33
CA VAL A 5 -1.43 45.95 7.89
C VAL A 5 -1.83 44.92 6.82
N TRP A 6 -2.10 45.35 5.58
CA TRP A 6 -2.41 44.47 4.48
C TRP A 6 -1.22 43.59 4.05
N LEU A 7 0.00 44.14 4.12
CA LEU A 7 1.22 43.41 3.81
C LEU A 7 1.51 42.32 4.85
N SER A 8 1.25 42.57 6.14
CA SER A 8 1.39 41.55 7.18
C SER A 8 0.36 40.45 7.10
N PHE A 9 -0.89 40.73 6.72
CA PHE A 9 -1.92 39.70 6.45
C PHE A 9 -1.54 38.82 5.27
N LEU A 10 -0.98 39.39 4.20
CA LEU A 10 -0.52 38.62 3.03
C LEU A 10 0.64 37.68 3.38
N ILE A 11 1.58 38.13 4.20
CA ILE A 11 2.72 37.29 4.63
C ILE A 11 2.26 36.15 5.55
N ILE A 12 1.31 36.39 6.45
CA ILE A 12 0.76 35.36 7.34
C ILE A 12 -0.02 34.29 6.53
N ALA A 13 -0.76 34.70 5.49
CA ALA A 13 -1.47 33.79 4.61
C ALA A 13 -0.53 32.89 3.78
N LEU A 14 0.65 33.38 3.40
CA LEU A 14 1.66 32.58 2.67
C LEU A 14 2.33 31.51 3.56
N ILE A 15 2.47 31.76 4.85
CA ILE A 15 3.12 30.81 5.78
C ILE A 15 2.18 29.65 6.17
N ALA A 16 0.87 29.84 6.11
CA ALA A 16 -0.12 28.83 6.50
C ALA A 16 -0.28 27.68 5.46
N PHE A 17 0.22 27.85 4.24
CA PHE A 17 -0.01 26.85 3.16
C PHE A 17 1.02 25.71 3.12
N ASP A 18 2.15 25.82 3.81
CA ASP A 18 3.22 24.80 3.74
C ASP A 18 3.04 23.61 4.71
N GLY A 19 2.19 23.72 5.71
CA GLY A 19 2.06 22.73 6.79
C GLY A 19 1.53 21.37 6.30
N SER A 20 0.48 21.36 5.49
CA SER A 20 -0.19 20.12 5.05
C SER A 20 0.67 19.29 4.08
N ALA A 21 1.38 19.95 3.17
CA ALA A 21 2.24 19.26 2.20
C ALA A 21 3.48 18.65 2.88
N GLN A 22 4.00 19.27 3.93
CA GLN A 22 5.12 18.74 4.70
C GLN A 22 4.69 17.51 5.50
N GLN A 23 3.56 17.58 6.19
CA GLN A 23 3.01 16.45 6.95
C GLN A 23 2.78 15.22 6.05
N LEU A 24 2.22 15.42 4.86
CA LEU A 24 2.02 14.36 3.88
C LEU A 24 3.33 13.68 3.45
N ARG A 25 4.36 14.47 3.18
CA ARG A 25 5.70 13.93 2.82
C ARG A 25 6.32 13.13 3.96
N ASP A 26 6.14 13.56 5.19
CA ASP A 26 6.73 12.91 6.36
C ASP A 26 6.02 11.58 6.64
N VAL A 27 4.69 11.52 6.51
CA VAL A 27 3.91 10.28 6.57
C VAL A 27 4.32 9.33 5.45
N ALA A 28 4.41 9.81 4.21
CA ALA A 28 4.82 8.98 3.07
C ALA A 28 6.20 8.35 3.30
N ARG A 29 7.20 9.14 3.72
CA ARG A 29 8.55 8.64 4.03
C ARG A 29 8.56 7.63 5.18
N GLN A 30 7.70 7.82 6.17
CA GLN A 30 7.65 6.92 7.34
C GLN A 30 7.14 5.53 6.96
N VAL A 31 6.19 5.44 6.05
CA VAL A 31 5.57 4.16 5.65
C VAL A 31 6.18 3.55 4.39
N ASP A 32 6.95 4.32 3.62
CA ASP A 32 7.59 3.88 2.38
C ASP A 32 8.42 2.59 2.54
N ALA A 33 9.15 2.48 3.65
CA ALA A 33 9.95 1.29 3.97
C ALA A 33 9.11 0.05 4.34
N SER A 34 7.80 0.21 4.55
CA SER A 34 6.86 -0.87 4.88
C SER A 34 6.05 -1.32 3.67
N VAL A 35 5.88 -0.45 2.66
CA VAL A 35 5.13 -0.77 1.44
C VAL A 35 6.03 -1.49 0.47
N VAL A 36 5.53 -2.58 -0.08
CA VAL A 36 6.29 -3.47 -0.97
C VAL A 36 5.51 -3.76 -2.25
N VAL A 37 6.26 -4.04 -3.32
CA VAL A 37 5.70 -4.59 -4.57
C VAL A 37 5.71 -6.10 -4.46
N ILE A 38 4.58 -6.74 -4.73
CA ILE A 38 4.49 -8.19 -4.86
C ILE A 38 4.56 -8.51 -6.34
N LYS A 39 5.55 -9.30 -6.73
CA LYS A 39 5.72 -9.85 -8.08
C LYS A 39 5.27 -11.29 -8.09
N THR A 40 4.41 -11.63 -9.03
CA THR A 40 3.87 -12.98 -9.19
C THR A 40 4.21 -13.55 -10.56
N VAL A 41 4.36 -14.85 -10.62
CA VAL A 41 4.46 -15.58 -11.87
C VAL A 41 3.46 -16.72 -11.82
N GLU A 42 2.55 -16.73 -12.77
CA GLU A 42 1.61 -17.81 -13.02
C GLU A 42 2.08 -18.62 -14.24
N LYS A 43 2.09 -19.94 -14.11
CA LYS A 43 2.41 -20.86 -15.21
C LYS A 43 1.13 -21.45 -15.77
N ASN A 44 0.73 -20.99 -16.93
CA ASN A 44 -0.42 -21.50 -17.64
C ASN A 44 0.00 -22.56 -18.66
N LEU A 45 -0.61 -23.75 -18.60
CA LEU A 45 -0.46 -24.77 -19.63
C LEU A 45 -1.36 -24.42 -20.81
N LEU A 46 -0.79 -24.01 -21.92
CA LEU A 46 -1.52 -23.90 -23.18
C LEU A 46 -1.63 -25.31 -23.83
N VAL A 47 -2.85 -25.82 -23.88
CA VAL A 47 -3.17 -27.06 -24.62
C VAL A 47 -3.33 -26.71 -26.09
N ALA A 48 -2.22 -26.70 -26.81
CA ALA A 48 -2.15 -26.64 -28.28
C ALA A 48 -1.54 -27.96 -28.78
N PRO A 49 -1.42 -28.22 -30.11
CA PRO A 49 -0.84 -29.48 -30.61
C PRO A 49 0.55 -29.80 -30.02
N GLN A 50 1.20 -28.82 -29.45
CA GLN A 50 2.42 -28.94 -28.62
C GLN A 50 2.16 -28.23 -27.30
N SER A 51 1.97 -29.02 -26.21
CA SER A 51 1.79 -28.46 -24.86
C SER A 51 2.97 -27.55 -24.49
N MET A 52 2.72 -26.26 -24.26
CA MET A 52 3.69 -25.26 -23.90
C MET A 52 3.27 -24.54 -22.62
N PHE A 53 4.21 -24.34 -21.69
CA PHE A 53 3.98 -23.49 -20.53
C PHE A 53 4.23 -22.02 -20.91
N VAL A 54 3.27 -21.18 -20.62
CA VAL A 54 3.42 -19.71 -20.75
C VAL A 54 3.42 -19.13 -19.34
N SER A 55 4.43 -18.34 -19.06
CA SER A 55 4.54 -17.60 -17.80
C SER A 55 3.90 -16.23 -17.95
N SER A 56 2.92 -15.92 -17.11
CA SER A 56 2.26 -14.62 -17.04
C SER A 56 2.74 -13.89 -15.78
N PRO A 57 3.46 -12.76 -15.94
CA PRO A 57 3.84 -11.94 -14.79
C PRO A 57 2.64 -11.13 -14.29
N GLY A 58 2.52 -11.02 -12.98
CA GLY A 58 1.56 -10.16 -12.29
C GLY A 58 2.26 -9.31 -11.25
N SER A 59 1.59 -8.28 -10.78
CA SER A 59 2.09 -7.44 -9.70
C SER A 59 0.96 -6.90 -8.84
N GLY A 60 1.26 -6.63 -7.58
CA GLY A 60 0.37 -6.01 -6.62
C GLY A 60 1.15 -5.30 -5.52
N SER A 61 0.44 -4.73 -4.58
CA SER A 61 1.03 -4.07 -3.42
C SER A 61 0.85 -4.91 -2.16
N GLY A 62 1.78 -4.79 -1.24
CA GLY A 62 1.69 -5.37 0.10
C GLY A 62 2.26 -4.45 1.15
N VAL A 63 2.03 -4.80 2.41
CA VAL A 63 2.54 -4.06 3.56
C VAL A 63 3.25 -5.06 4.49
N LEU A 64 4.52 -4.81 4.78
CA LEU A 64 5.25 -5.52 5.83
C LEU A 64 4.68 -5.11 7.18
N ILE A 65 4.17 -6.05 7.96
CA ILE A 65 3.48 -5.79 9.24
C ILE A 65 4.21 -6.35 10.46
N SER A 66 5.29 -7.12 10.25
CA SER A 66 6.06 -7.69 11.35
C SER A 66 7.55 -7.76 11.03
N SER A 67 8.37 -7.72 12.08
CA SER A 67 9.83 -7.81 11.97
C SER A 67 10.32 -9.21 11.58
N ASP A 68 9.48 -10.23 11.70
CA ASP A 68 9.76 -11.59 11.27
C ASP A 68 9.35 -11.85 9.81
N GLY A 69 8.89 -10.82 9.08
CA GLY A 69 8.66 -10.87 7.65
C GLY A 69 7.25 -11.31 7.24
N GLN A 70 6.22 -10.94 8.00
CA GLN A 70 4.83 -11.09 7.56
C GLN A 70 4.43 -9.89 6.70
N VAL A 71 3.91 -10.16 5.51
CA VAL A 71 3.41 -9.17 4.56
C VAL A 71 1.93 -9.39 4.32
N LEU A 72 1.13 -8.35 4.55
CA LEU A 72 -0.31 -8.34 4.26
C LEU A 72 -0.54 -7.86 2.83
N THR A 73 -1.42 -8.54 2.10
CA THR A 73 -1.81 -8.19 0.72
C THR A 73 -3.23 -8.62 0.42
N ALA A 74 -3.72 -8.31 -0.78
CA ALA A 74 -5.00 -8.79 -1.26
C ALA A 74 -4.92 -10.25 -1.76
N ALA A 75 -5.96 -11.05 -1.52
CA ALA A 75 -5.96 -12.46 -1.91
C ALA A 75 -5.89 -12.63 -3.43
N HIS A 76 -6.57 -11.77 -4.21
CA HIS A 76 -6.56 -11.84 -5.67
C HIS A 76 -5.16 -11.66 -6.28
N VAL A 77 -4.24 -10.94 -5.59
CA VAL A 77 -2.85 -10.73 -6.06
C VAL A 77 -2.08 -12.05 -6.09
N VAL A 78 -2.36 -12.97 -5.16
CA VAL A 78 -1.55 -14.17 -4.94
C VAL A 78 -2.27 -15.47 -5.29
N GLN A 79 -3.56 -15.41 -5.63
CA GLN A 79 -4.44 -16.57 -5.78
C GLN A 79 -3.96 -17.55 -6.85
N ALA A 80 -3.42 -17.06 -7.96
CA ALA A 80 -2.98 -17.89 -9.09
C ALA A 80 -1.45 -17.98 -9.21
N ALA A 81 -0.71 -17.49 -8.21
CA ALA A 81 0.74 -17.39 -8.28
C ALA A 81 1.44 -18.70 -7.96
N ASP A 82 2.23 -19.22 -8.89
CA ASP A 82 3.17 -20.34 -8.67
C ASP A 82 4.46 -19.86 -7.99
N LYS A 83 4.87 -18.61 -8.24
CA LYS A 83 6.04 -17.98 -7.65
C LYS A 83 5.68 -16.59 -7.15
N LEU A 84 6.16 -16.29 -5.95
CA LEU A 84 5.99 -15.00 -5.27
C LEU A 84 7.33 -14.42 -4.89
N GLU A 85 7.53 -13.17 -5.24
CA GLU A 85 8.68 -12.36 -4.85
C GLU A 85 8.19 -11.00 -4.33
N VAL A 86 8.82 -10.50 -3.29
CA VAL A 86 8.50 -9.22 -2.67
C VAL A 86 9.67 -8.29 -2.88
N GLU A 87 9.44 -7.16 -3.56
CA GLU A 87 10.43 -6.13 -3.81
C GLU A 87 10.21 -4.94 -2.88
N PHE A 88 11.27 -4.55 -2.20
CA PHE A 88 11.31 -3.41 -1.29
C PHE A 88 11.69 -2.12 -2.04
N SER A 89 11.46 -0.97 -1.42
CA SER A 89 11.75 0.36 -2.02
C SER A 89 13.23 0.57 -2.36
N ASP A 90 14.13 -0.17 -1.71
CA ASP A 90 15.58 -0.15 -1.99
C ASP A 90 15.99 -1.10 -3.14
N GLY A 91 15.03 -1.78 -3.79
CA GLY A 91 15.23 -2.70 -4.89
C GLY A 91 15.61 -4.13 -4.46
N GLN A 92 15.68 -4.43 -3.17
CA GLN A 92 15.90 -5.80 -2.71
C GLN A 92 14.68 -6.66 -3.00
N VAL A 93 14.90 -7.86 -3.55
CA VAL A 93 13.85 -8.82 -3.90
C VAL A 93 14.01 -10.05 -3.01
N VAL A 94 12.93 -10.41 -2.32
CA VAL A 94 12.89 -11.53 -1.37
C VAL A 94 11.82 -12.52 -1.79
N PRO A 95 12.13 -13.82 -1.89
CA PRO A 95 11.11 -14.85 -2.09
C PRO A 95 10.12 -14.90 -0.93
N ALA A 96 8.87 -15.22 -1.25
CA ALA A 96 7.81 -15.30 -0.24
C ALA A 96 6.88 -16.48 -0.50
N LYS A 97 6.13 -16.88 0.54
CA LYS A 97 5.11 -17.94 0.48
C LYS A 97 3.83 -17.46 1.12
N VAL A 98 2.69 -17.87 0.57
CA VAL A 98 1.38 -17.65 1.18
C VAL A 98 1.28 -18.52 2.43
N THR A 99 1.00 -17.91 3.57
CA THR A 99 0.78 -18.61 4.85
C THR A 99 -0.70 -18.65 5.24
N ALA A 100 -1.48 -17.66 4.80
CA ALA A 100 -2.91 -17.63 4.98
C ALA A 100 -3.57 -16.86 3.83
N SER A 101 -4.80 -17.25 3.48
CA SER A 101 -5.61 -16.52 2.51
C SER A 101 -7.08 -16.65 2.86
N VAL A 102 -7.80 -15.54 2.79
CA VAL A 102 -9.24 -15.42 3.02
C VAL A 102 -9.85 -14.73 1.79
N PRO A 103 -10.13 -15.47 0.70
CA PRO A 103 -10.62 -14.87 -0.55
C PRO A 103 -11.92 -14.08 -0.39
N GLY A 104 -12.81 -14.50 0.51
CA GLY A 104 -14.07 -13.80 0.78
C GLY A 104 -13.91 -12.39 1.39
N ALA A 105 -12.78 -12.14 2.05
CA ALA A 105 -12.40 -10.82 2.57
C ALA A 105 -11.34 -10.13 1.69
N ASP A 106 -10.91 -10.78 0.61
CA ASP A 106 -9.81 -10.36 -0.26
C ASP A 106 -8.51 -10.08 0.51
N LEU A 107 -8.18 -10.92 1.50
CA LEU A 107 -6.97 -10.78 2.31
C LEU A 107 -6.07 -12.00 2.17
N ALA A 108 -4.76 -11.78 2.09
CA ALA A 108 -3.75 -12.82 2.18
C ALA A 108 -2.55 -12.38 3.01
N MET A 109 -1.92 -13.34 3.66
CA MET A 109 -0.69 -13.18 4.43
C MET A 109 0.44 -13.94 3.74
N LEU A 110 1.55 -13.25 3.53
CA LEU A 110 2.79 -13.85 3.03
C LEU A 110 3.81 -13.91 4.15
N LYS A 111 4.72 -14.87 4.05
CA LYS A 111 5.94 -14.97 4.84
C LYS A 111 7.14 -14.85 3.92
N LEU A 112 8.00 -13.90 4.21
CA LEU A 112 9.30 -13.72 3.56
C LEU A 112 10.27 -14.82 4.01
N ASP A 113 11.13 -15.27 3.10
CA ASP A 113 12.22 -16.20 3.43
C ASP A 113 13.29 -15.53 4.33
N TRP A 114 13.46 -14.21 4.19
CA TRP A 114 14.30 -13.35 5.05
C TRP A 114 13.80 -11.90 5.00
N VAL A 115 14.24 -11.07 5.95
CA VAL A 115 13.82 -9.66 6.02
C VAL A 115 15.03 -8.76 5.76
N PRO A 116 14.94 -7.80 4.81
CA PRO A 116 16.01 -6.84 4.58
C PRO A 116 16.31 -6.00 5.83
N TYR A 117 17.58 -5.67 6.04
CA TYR A 117 18.01 -4.91 7.22
C TYR A 117 17.33 -3.54 7.35
N ASN A 118 17.06 -2.88 6.21
CA ASN A 118 16.44 -1.55 6.17
C ASN A 118 14.90 -1.60 6.21
N ALA A 119 14.29 -2.78 6.11
CA ALA A 119 12.85 -2.93 6.10
C ALA A 119 12.27 -2.62 7.49
N LYS A 120 11.19 -1.85 7.52
CA LYS A 120 10.51 -1.45 8.75
C LYS A 120 9.06 -1.88 8.68
N PRO A 121 8.55 -2.67 9.64
CA PRO A 121 7.15 -3.01 9.68
C PRO A 121 6.26 -1.78 9.92
N ALA A 122 5.15 -1.71 9.22
CA ALA A 122 4.11 -0.74 9.50
C ALA A 122 3.43 -1.06 10.84
N LYS A 123 3.04 -0.01 11.56
CA LYS A 123 2.17 -0.16 12.72
C LYS A 123 0.73 -0.29 12.24
N LEU A 124 0.05 -1.33 12.69
CA LEU A 124 -1.39 -1.45 12.46
C LEU A 124 -2.12 -0.39 13.29
N GLY A 125 -3.03 0.34 12.66
CA GLY A 125 -3.91 1.30 13.29
C GLY A 125 -5.16 0.63 13.88
N ASP A 126 -5.98 1.44 14.50
CA ASP A 126 -7.28 1.06 15.04
C ASP A 126 -8.36 1.81 14.26
N SER A 127 -9.04 1.10 13.36
CA SER A 127 -10.08 1.68 12.49
C SER A 127 -11.29 2.20 13.27
N ASP A 128 -11.54 1.68 14.46
CA ASP A 128 -12.68 2.11 15.29
C ASP A 128 -12.48 3.52 15.87
N LYS A 129 -11.24 4.05 15.81
CA LYS A 129 -10.91 5.41 16.24
C LYS A 129 -11.03 6.46 15.14
N MET A 130 -11.23 6.03 13.89
CA MET A 130 -11.37 6.95 12.76
C MET A 130 -12.68 7.73 12.86
N GLN A 131 -12.63 9.02 12.51
CA GLN A 131 -13.77 9.93 12.54
C GLN A 131 -13.98 10.59 11.18
N VAL A 132 -15.25 10.89 10.86
CA VAL A 132 -15.59 11.64 9.65
C VAL A 132 -14.90 13.00 9.67
N GLY A 133 -14.10 13.27 8.63
CA GLY A 133 -13.29 14.47 8.52
C GLY A 133 -11.79 14.25 8.77
N ASP A 134 -11.38 13.06 9.21
CA ASP A 134 -9.96 12.74 9.32
C ASP A 134 -9.31 12.65 7.93
N ASP A 135 -8.07 13.12 7.84
CA ASP A 135 -7.27 12.98 6.64
C ASP A 135 -6.79 11.53 6.49
N VAL A 136 -7.01 10.93 5.32
CA VAL A 136 -6.55 9.58 4.99
C VAL A 136 -5.67 9.59 3.75
N PHE A 137 -4.69 8.68 3.74
CA PHE A 137 -3.75 8.54 2.65
C PHE A 137 -3.69 7.07 2.22
N ILE A 138 -3.70 6.83 0.90
CA ILE A 138 -3.53 5.52 0.32
C ILE A 138 -2.15 5.48 -0.34
N ILE A 139 -1.34 4.52 0.08
CA ILE A 139 -0.02 4.29 -0.50
C ILE A 139 -0.01 2.88 -1.08
N GLY A 140 0.41 2.77 -2.33
CA GLY A 140 0.54 1.50 -3.03
C GLY A 140 1.65 1.58 -4.07
N ALA A 141 1.96 0.46 -4.69
CA ALA A 141 2.93 0.35 -5.77
C ALA A 141 2.25 -0.26 -7.02
N PRO A 142 1.32 0.48 -7.65
CA PRO A 142 0.56 -0.03 -8.78
C PRO A 142 1.51 -0.30 -9.96
N TYR A 143 1.33 -1.44 -10.61
CA TYR A 143 2.07 -1.84 -11.82
C TYR A 143 3.60 -1.87 -11.68
N ALA A 144 4.14 -2.02 -10.46
CA ALA A 144 5.58 -1.98 -10.19
C ALA A 144 6.30 -0.69 -10.67
N MET A 145 5.57 0.42 -10.86
CA MET A 145 6.10 1.70 -11.34
C MET A 145 6.56 2.64 -10.21
N GLY A 146 6.87 2.09 -9.04
CA GLY A 146 7.20 2.85 -7.83
C GLY A 146 5.99 3.11 -6.94
N HIS A 147 6.22 3.70 -5.79
CA HIS A 147 5.15 4.01 -4.83
C HIS A 147 4.30 5.18 -5.32
N SER A 148 2.99 5.02 -5.30
CA SER A 148 2.03 6.08 -5.54
C SER A 148 1.34 6.46 -4.24
N LEU A 149 1.07 7.75 -4.08
CA LEU A 149 0.39 8.32 -2.94
C LEU A 149 -0.87 9.04 -3.40
N SER A 150 -1.99 8.67 -2.83
CA SER A 150 -3.27 9.36 -3.01
C SER A 150 -3.76 9.88 -1.66
N ALA A 151 -4.25 11.11 -1.63
CA ALA A 151 -4.82 11.74 -0.45
C ALA A 151 -6.34 11.90 -0.62
N GLY A 152 -7.09 11.68 0.44
CA GLY A 152 -8.55 11.86 0.48
C GLY A 152 -9.03 12.12 1.90
N GLY A 153 -10.28 12.59 2.05
CA GLY A 153 -10.92 12.64 3.35
C GLY A 153 -11.63 11.32 3.69
N GLU A 154 -11.92 11.08 4.95
CA GLU A 154 -12.50 9.84 5.49
C GLU A 154 -13.82 9.43 4.81
N LEU A 155 -14.58 10.39 4.25
CA LEU A 155 -15.79 10.08 3.49
C LEU A 155 -15.54 9.10 2.33
N LEU A 156 -14.37 9.16 1.71
CA LEU A 156 -13.92 8.21 0.68
C LEU A 156 -13.50 6.86 1.28
N ALA A 157 -12.85 6.87 2.44
CA ALA A 157 -12.41 5.67 3.11
C ALA A 157 -13.60 4.80 3.57
N ALA A 158 -14.65 5.39 4.14
CA ALA A 158 -15.85 4.67 4.57
C ALA A 158 -16.54 3.96 3.39
N THR A 159 -16.50 4.55 2.20
CA THR A 159 -17.08 3.95 0.98
C THR A 159 -16.24 2.79 0.44
N LEU A 160 -14.92 2.84 0.61
CA LEU A 160 -14.00 1.82 0.10
C LEU A 160 -13.85 0.61 1.04
N PHE A 161 -14.01 0.80 2.35
CA PHE A 161 -13.75 -0.23 3.37
C PHE A 161 -14.98 -0.76 4.10
N SER A 162 -16.20 -0.29 3.80
CA SER A 162 -17.43 -0.80 4.41
C SER A 162 -18.36 -1.44 3.40
N PRO A 163 -18.10 -2.67 2.94
CA PRO A 163 -19.09 -3.46 2.19
C PRO A 163 -20.29 -3.89 3.06
N TRP A 164 -20.24 -3.69 4.37
CA TRP A 164 -21.23 -4.17 5.35
C TRP A 164 -22.19 -3.08 5.87
N ALA A 165 -22.03 -1.82 5.46
CA ALA A 165 -22.85 -0.70 5.95
C ALA A 165 -24.22 -0.53 5.25
N THR A 166 -24.63 -1.45 4.36
CA THR A 166 -25.90 -1.34 3.62
C THR A 166 -26.96 -2.38 3.99
N SER A 167 -26.95 -2.92 5.22
CA SER A 167 -28.06 -3.75 5.69
C SER A 167 -28.47 -3.39 7.11
N ARG A 168 -29.21 -2.30 7.25
CA ARG A 168 -30.30 -2.13 8.25
C ARG A 168 -31.34 -1.18 7.72
#